data_6d7510bad5a627460e94db0aec6c79fc
#
_entry.id   6d7510bad5a627460e94db0aec6c79fc
#
_cell.length_a   1.000
_cell.length_b   1.000
_cell.length_c   1.000
_cell.angle_alpha   90.00
_cell.angle_beta   90.00
_cell.angle_gamma   90.00
#
_symmetry.space_group_name_H-M   'P 1'
#
loop_
_entity.id
_entity.type
_entity.pdbx_description
1 polymer ?
#
loop_
_entity_poly.entity_id
_entity_poly.type
_entity_poly.pdbx_seq_one_letter_code
_entity_poly.pdbx_strand_id
1 'polypeptide(L)'
;MQYKYTLGYILSILLVNIGFVYIQPIPLLGEMFPPMSIIVGFIFILRDFAQREIGHKVLGAMAVGAVLSYFMADPFVAFASVVAFMISELVDWVVYTFTKRPLKDRILLSSALSTPIDSAVFLLMLGFFSPLGFILMTIAKMVAALIIWWRLR
;
A
#
# COMPACT_ATOMS: atom_id res chain seq x y z
N MET A 1 0.62 24.74 3.10
CA MET A 1 1.33 23.87 2.13
C MET A 1 0.30 23.22 1.24
N GLN A 2 0.36 23.49 -0.07
CA GLN A 2 -0.66 23.08 -1.04
C GLN A 2 -0.61 21.59 -1.41
N TYR A 3 0.50 20.89 -1.11
CA TYR A 3 0.75 19.49 -1.49
C TYR A 3 1.17 18.61 -0.30
N LYS A 4 0.49 18.78 0.85
CA LYS A 4 0.87 18.08 2.09
C LYS A 4 0.63 16.57 2.04
N TYR A 5 -0.47 16.14 1.44
CA TYR A 5 -0.79 14.71 1.32
C TYR A 5 0.05 14.03 0.26
N THR A 6 0.30 14.70 -0.86
CA THR A 6 1.19 14.19 -1.92
C THR A 6 2.62 14.02 -1.41
N LEU A 7 3.15 15.01 -0.69
CA LEU A 7 4.47 14.91 -0.07
C LEU A 7 4.50 13.81 0.99
N GLY A 8 3.47 13.75 1.86
CA GLY A 8 3.33 12.70 2.88
C GLY A 8 3.30 11.30 2.25
N TYR A 9 2.60 11.13 1.14
CA TYR A 9 2.54 9.87 0.39
C TYR A 9 3.94 9.43 -0.10
N ILE A 10 4.68 10.31 -0.79
CA ILE A 10 6.02 9.98 -1.29
C ILE A 10 6.99 9.69 -0.13
N LEU A 11 6.97 10.52 0.92
CA LEU A 11 7.81 10.31 2.10
C LEU A 11 7.48 8.99 2.82
N SER A 12 6.20 8.62 2.91
CA SER A 12 5.81 7.35 3.54
C SER A 12 6.31 6.13 2.77
N ILE A 13 6.37 6.20 1.43
CA ILE A 13 6.97 5.16 0.59
C ILE A 13 8.47 5.00 0.94
N LEU A 14 9.20 6.11 1.03
CA LEU A 14 10.62 6.08 1.42
C LEU A 14 10.81 5.47 2.80
N LEU A 15 10.05 5.93 3.79
CA LEU A 15 10.14 5.47 5.16
C LEU A 15 9.81 3.97 5.29
N VAL A 16 8.81 3.49 4.58
CA VAL A 16 8.44 2.07 4.61
C VAL A 16 9.52 1.20 3.97
N ASN A 17 10.13 1.64 2.87
CA ASN A 17 11.23 0.90 2.25
C ASN A 17 12.46 0.83 3.18
N ILE A 18 12.82 1.94 3.83
CA ILE A 18 13.84 1.95 4.89
C ILE A 18 13.45 0.98 6.00
N GLY A 19 12.19 1.02 6.44
CA GLY A 19 11.67 0.11 7.46
C GLY A 19 11.83 -1.37 7.09
N PHE A 20 11.55 -1.76 5.86
CA PHE A 20 11.75 -3.14 5.39
C PHE A 20 13.22 -3.60 5.42
N VAL A 21 14.17 -2.68 5.25
CA VAL A 21 15.60 -3.01 5.36
C VAL A 21 16.02 -3.28 6.80
N TYR A 22 15.51 -2.51 7.76
CA TYR A 22 15.94 -2.58 9.16
C TYR A 22 15.04 -3.45 10.06
N ILE A 23 13.76 -3.60 9.73
CA ILE A 23 12.78 -4.33 10.53
C ILE A 23 12.53 -5.69 9.88
N GLN A 24 13.14 -6.73 10.46
CA GLN A 24 13.03 -8.10 9.98
C GLN A 24 11.60 -8.64 10.18
N PRO A 25 11.13 -9.55 9.30
CA PRO A 25 9.90 -10.29 9.52
C PRO A 25 9.93 -11.05 10.85
N ILE A 26 8.81 -11.08 11.55
CA ILE A 26 8.63 -11.79 12.80
C ILE A 26 7.83 -13.09 12.60
N PRO A 27 8.12 -14.17 13.34
CA PRO A 27 7.30 -15.37 13.28
C PRO A 27 5.92 -15.10 13.92
N LEU A 28 4.86 -15.28 13.14
CA LEU A 28 3.47 -15.11 13.58
C LEU A 28 2.64 -16.28 13.06
N LEU A 29 2.08 -17.09 13.95
CA LEU A 29 1.25 -18.24 13.62
C LEU A 29 1.89 -19.25 12.64
N GLY A 30 3.22 -19.39 12.67
CA GLY A 30 3.98 -20.25 11.77
C GLY A 30 4.40 -19.63 10.43
N GLU A 31 4.05 -18.36 10.20
CA GLU A 31 4.44 -17.57 9.03
C GLU A 31 5.43 -16.47 9.38
N MET A 32 6.24 -16.06 8.41
CA MET A 32 7.12 -14.89 8.57
C MET A 32 6.35 -13.63 8.18
N PHE A 33 5.84 -12.91 9.18
CA PHE A 33 5.04 -11.72 9.00
C PHE A 33 5.91 -10.46 9.02
N PRO A 34 5.92 -9.64 7.94
CA PRO A 34 6.63 -8.37 7.92
C PRO A 34 5.78 -7.28 8.62
N PRO A 35 6.23 -6.74 9.78
CA PRO A 35 5.46 -5.73 10.54
C PRO A 35 5.17 -4.46 9.74
N MET A 36 6.06 -4.13 8.79
CA MET A 36 5.89 -2.96 7.91
C MET A 36 4.65 -3.05 7.02
N SER A 37 4.04 -4.24 6.85
CA SER A 37 2.77 -4.40 6.12
C SER A 37 1.63 -3.56 6.72
N ILE A 38 1.65 -3.30 8.03
CA ILE A 38 0.67 -2.41 8.68
C ILE A 38 0.84 -0.97 8.15
N ILE A 39 2.09 -0.52 8.04
CA ILE A 39 2.40 0.84 7.55
C ILE A 39 2.06 0.98 6.07
N VAL A 40 2.25 -0.08 5.27
CA VAL A 40 1.82 -0.10 3.85
C VAL A 40 0.33 0.22 3.72
N GLY A 41 -0.52 -0.27 4.63
CA GLY A 41 -1.94 0.07 4.64
C GLY A 41 -2.21 1.59 4.75
N PHE A 42 -1.38 2.33 5.48
CA PHE A 42 -1.49 3.79 5.56
C PHE A 42 -1.02 4.48 4.29
N ILE A 43 -0.11 3.87 3.51
CA ILE A 43 0.33 4.41 2.22
C ILE A 43 -0.83 4.47 1.24
N PHE A 44 -1.65 3.41 1.13
CA PHE A 44 -2.87 3.41 0.30
C PHE A 44 -3.80 4.57 0.65
N ILE A 45 -4.00 4.82 1.95
CA ILE A 45 -4.84 5.92 2.40
C ILE A 45 -4.24 7.29 2.07
N LEU A 46 -2.94 7.46 2.29
CA LEU A 46 -2.25 8.72 1.94
C LEU A 46 -2.33 8.98 0.43
N ARG A 47 -2.26 7.93 -0.38
CA ARG A 47 -2.45 8.02 -1.82
C ARG A 47 -3.87 8.54 -2.17
N ASP A 48 -4.91 8.06 -1.50
CA ASP A 48 -6.28 8.53 -1.72
C ASP A 48 -6.45 10.01 -1.36
N PHE A 49 -5.84 10.45 -0.27
CA PHE A 49 -5.78 11.87 0.07
C PHE A 49 -4.94 12.68 -0.91
N ALA A 50 -3.83 12.13 -1.43
CA ALA A 50 -3.04 12.74 -2.48
C ALA A 50 -3.85 12.85 -3.80
N GLN A 51 -4.61 11.82 -4.17
CA GLN A 51 -5.50 11.88 -5.32
C GLN A 51 -6.58 12.95 -5.16
N ARG A 52 -7.10 13.14 -3.96
CA ARG A 52 -8.03 14.25 -3.67
C ARG A 52 -7.36 15.62 -3.81
N GLU A 53 -6.07 15.72 -3.53
CA GLU A 53 -5.27 16.95 -3.58
C GLU A 53 -4.85 17.33 -5.01
N ILE A 54 -4.35 16.37 -5.79
CA ILE A 54 -3.75 16.61 -7.11
C ILE A 54 -4.48 15.90 -8.28
N GLY A 55 -5.59 15.23 -8.00
CA GLY A 55 -6.36 14.50 -9.00
C GLY A 55 -5.58 13.36 -9.64
N HIS A 56 -5.75 13.18 -10.96
CA HIS A 56 -5.08 12.10 -11.70
C HIS A 56 -3.55 12.25 -11.81
N LYS A 57 -2.98 13.39 -11.44
CA LYS A 57 -1.52 13.56 -11.33
C LYS A 57 -0.91 12.66 -10.26
N VAL A 58 -1.71 12.06 -9.38
CA VAL A 58 -1.27 11.04 -8.43
C VAL A 58 -0.59 9.85 -9.12
N LEU A 59 -0.96 9.51 -10.36
CA LEU A 59 -0.28 8.48 -11.15
C LEU A 59 1.22 8.80 -11.36
N GLY A 60 1.55 10.08 -11.54
CA GLY A 60 2.96 10.51 -11.56
C GLY A 60 3.67 10.33 -10.22
N ALA A 61 2.98 10.64 -9.11
CA ALA A 61 3.53 10.41 -7.75
C ALA A 61 3.72 8.91 -7.48
N MET A 62 2.80 8.05 -7.94
CA MET A 62 2.94 6.58 -7.89
C MET A 62 4.18 6.10 -8.65
N ALA A 63 4.40 6.59 -9.89
CA ALA A 63 5.57 6.25 -10.67
C ALA A 63 6.87 6.66 -9.98
N VAL A 64 6.92 7.85 -9.39
CA VAL A 64 8.06 8.30 -8.57
C VAL A 64 8.27 7.35 -7.38
N GLY A 65 7.20 7.01 -6.65
CA GLY A 65 7.26 6.06 -5.53
C GLY A 65 7.80 4.69 -5.95
N ALA A 66 7.34 4.15 -7.08
CA ALA A 66 7.81 2.88 -7.62
C ALA A 66 9.31 2.90 -7.95
N VAL A 67 9.79 3.96 -8.62
CA VAL A 67 11.21 4.13 -8.93
C VAL A 67 12.06 4.21 -7.66
N LEU A 68 11.63 4.99 -6.69
CA LEU A 68 12.33 5.10 -5.41
C LEU A 68 12.38 3.76 -4.66
N SER A 69 11.26 3.02 -4.62
CA SER A 69 11.18 1.69 -4.03
C SER A 69 12.17 0.72 -4.67
N TYR A 70 12.29 0.75 -6.00
CA TYR A 70 13.17 -0.14 -6.74
C TYR A 70 14.65 0.01 -6.34
N PHE A 71 15.10 1.24 -6.09
CA PHE A 71 16.50 1.51 -5.73
C PHE A 71 16.82 1.30 -4.25
N MET A 72 15.82 1.06 -3.39
CA MET A 72 16.00 1.00 -1.93
C MET A 72 16.03 -0.41 -1.36
N ALA A 73 15.71 -1.45 -2.12
CA ALA A 73 15.61 -2.83 -1.64
C ALA A 73 16.56 -3.76 -2.41
N ASP A 74 16.70 -5.01 -1.93
CA ASP A 74 17.35 -6.08 -2.69
C ASP A 74 16.69 -6.21 -4.07
N PRO A 75 17.45 -6.39 -5.18
CA PRO A 75 16.91 -6.33 -6.54
C PRO A 75 15.73 -7.29 -6.79
N PHE A 76 15.74 -8.49 -6.21
CA PHE A 76 14.66 -9.45 -6.38
C PHE A 76 13.41 -9.02 -5.59
N VAL A 77 13.59 -8.65 -4.33
CA VAL A 77 12.50 -8.15 -3.46
C VAL A 77 11.97 -6.81 -3.98
N ALA A 78 12.86 -5.94 -4.47
CA ALA A 78 12.50 -4.66 -5.08
C ALA A 78 11.58 -4.85 -6.27
N PHE A 79 11.91 -5.79 -7.17
CA PHE A 79 11.09 -6.06 -8.34
C PHE A 79 9.70 -6.58 -7.94
N ALA A 80 9.62 -7.55 -7.02
CA ALA A 80 8.35 -8.06 -6.51
C ALA A 80 7.51 -6.95 -5.85
N SER A 81 8.14 -6.10 -5.04
CA SER A 81 7.49 -4.98 -4.37
C SER A 81 6.95 -3.96 -5.36
N VAL A 82 7.75 -3.56 -6.37
CA VAL A 82 7.33 -2.59 -7.39
C VAL A 82 6.16 -3.13 -8.22
N VAL A 83 6.20 -4.40 -8.64
CA VAL A 83 5.10 -5.01 -9.41
C VAL A 83 3.82 -5.06 -8.59
N ALA A 84 3.89 -5.53 -7.34
CA ALA A 84 2.75 -5.57 -6.43
C ALA A 84 2.18 -4.17 -6.19
N PHE A 85 3.04 -3.21 -5.88
CA PHE A 85 2.69 -1.82 -5.65
C PHE A 85 2.00 -1.20 -6.88
N MET A 86 2.57 -1.32 -8.07
CA MET A 86 1.99 -0.73 -9.28
C MET A 86 0.61 -1.31 -9.61
N ILE A 87 0.45 -2.63 -9.52
CA ILE A 87 -0.84 -3.28 -9.80
C ILE A 87 -1.89 -2.87 -8.76
N SER A 88 -1.58 -2.96 -7.49
CA SER A 88 -2.51 -2.66 -6.41
C SER A 88 -2.90 -1.17 -6.38
N GLU A 89 -1.96 -0.27 -6.59
CA GLU A 89 -2.20 1.16 -6.65
C GLU A 89 -3.05 1.57 -7.87
N LEU A 90 -2.87 0.90 -9.03
CA LEU A 90 -3.73 1.13 -10.18
C LEU A 90 -5.17 0.66 -9.91
N VAL A 91 -5.34 -0.49 -9.27
CA VAL A 91 -6.67 -0.99 -8.84
C VAL A 91 -7.30 0.00 -7.87
N ASP A 92 -6.54 0.45 -6.89
CA ASP A 92 -7.00 1.43 -5.91
C ASP A 92 -7.43 2.74 -6.61
N TRP A 93 -6.62 3.25 -7.54
CA TRP A 93 -6.93 4.43 -8.32
C TRP A 93 -8.23 4.28 -9.13
N VAL A 94 -8.43 3.14 -9.80
CA VAL A 94 -9.66 2.85 -10.55
C VAL A 94 -10.87 2.85 -9.61
N VAL A 95 -10.81 2.08 -8.54
CA VAL A 95 -11.93 1.95 -7.58
C VAL A 95 -12.24 3.31 -6.95
N TYR A 96 -11.22 4.02 -6.47
CA TYR A 96 -11.40 5.35 -5.89
C TYR A 96 -12.00 6.35 -6.88
N THR A 97 -11.55 6.34 -8.15
CA THR A 97 -12.00 7.28 -9.19
C THR A 97 -13.46 7.05 -9.57
N PHE A 98 -13.85 5.79 -9.78
CA PHE A 98 -15.17 5.47 -10.32
C PHE A 98 -16.25 5.24 -9.24
N THR A 99 -15.86 5.10 -7.98
CA THR A 99 -16.81 4.95 -6.88
C THR A 99 -17.41 6.30 -6.50
N LYS A 100 -18.71 6.49 -6.80
CA LYS A 100 -19.48 7.71 -6.46
C LYS A 100 -20.02 7.64 -5.03
N ARG A 101 -19.16 7.51 -4.04
CA ARG A 101 -19.51 7.40 -2.62
C ARG A 101 -18.83 8.51 -1.80
N PRO A 102 -19.26 8.76 -0.55
CA PRO A 102 -18.53 9.62 0.38
C PRO A 102 -17.06 9.18 0.52
N LEU A 103 -16.17 10.12 0.84
CA LEU A 103 -14.71 9.89 0.88
C LEU A 103 -14.33 8.65 1.72
N LYS A 104 -14.92 8.48 2.90
CA LYS A 104 -14.64 7.34 3.79
C LYS A 104 -14.94 6.00 3.14
N ASP A 105 -16.07 5.90 2.41
CA ASP A 105 -16.48 4.66 1.74
C ASP A 105 -15.63 4.38 0.50
N ARG A 106 -15.17 5.44 -0.19
CA ARG A 106 -14.23 5.30 -1.32
C ARG A 106 -12.91 4.73 -0.84
N ILE A 107 -12.33 5.28 0.24
CA ILE A 107 -11.10 4.80 0.85
C ILE A 107 -11.26 3.34 1.29
N LEU A 108 -12.36 2.99 1.96
CA LEU A 108 -12.58 1.62 2.42
C LEU A 108 -12.69 0.63 1.25
N LEU A 109 -13.47 0.98 0.21
CA LEU A 109 -13.70 0.10 -0.94
C LEU A 109 -12.44 -0.05 -1.80
N SER A 110 -11.71 1.03 -2.04
CA SER A 110 -10.46 0.96 -2.79
C SER A 110 -9.42 0.11 -2.06
N SER A 111 -9.24 0.33 -0.75
CA SER A 111 -8.34 -0.48 0.07
C SER A 111 -8.76 -1.95 0.17
N ALA A 112 -10.07 -2.23 0.24
CA ALA A 112 -10.58 -3.61 0.32
C ALA A 112 -10.28 -4.44 -0.93
N LEU A 113 -10.11 -3.79 -2.08
CA LEU A 113 -9.73 -4.45 -3.33
C LEU A 113 -8.23 -4.42 -3.58
N SER A 114 -7.57 -3.31 -3.32
CA SER A 114 -6.14 -3.14 -3.60
C SER A 114 -5.25 -3.93 -2.64
N THR A 115 -5.57 -3.98 -1.33
CA THR A 115 -4.71 -4.64 -0.34
C THR A 115 -4.59 -6.16 -0.51
N PRO A 116 -5.66 -6.93 -0.83
CA PRO A 116 -5.51 -8.35 -1.17
C PRO A 116 -4.67 -8.56 -2.43
N ILE A 117 -4.88 -7.73 -3.45
CA ILE A 117 -4.11 -7.82 -4.70
C ILE A 117 -2.63 -7.55 -4.45
N ASP A 118 -2.30 -6.52 -3.70
CA ASP A 118 -0.92 -6.23 -3.30
C ASP A 118 -0.28 -7.42 -2.55
N SER A 119 -0.97 -7.96 -1.55
CA SER A 119 -0.47 -9.08 -0.76
C SER A 119 -0.29 -10.35 -1.60
N ALA A 120 -1.25 -10.66 -2.48
CA ALA A 120 -1.19 -11.84 -3.34
C ALA A 120 -0.05 -11.72 -4.36
N VAL A 121 0.03 -10.60 -5.07
CA VAL A 121 1.07 -10.39 -6.10
C VAL A 121 2.46 -10.41 -5.46
N PHE A 122 2.64 -9.73 -4.33
CA PHE A 122 3.92 -9.71 -3.62
C PHE A 122 4.37 -11.13 -3.21
N LEU A 123 3.50 -11.90 -2.55
CA LEU A 123 3.84 -13.27 -2.11
C LEU A 123 4.07 -14.22 -3.28
N LEU A 124 3.28 -14.12 -4.35
CA LEU A 124 3.46 -14.91 -5.56
C LEU A 124 4.80 -14.60 -6.26
N MET A 125 5.15 -13.33 -6.37
CA MET A 125 6.40 -12.90 -7.00
C MET A 125 7.63 -13.37 -6.22
N LEU A 126 7.53 -13.43 -4.88
CA LEU A 126 8.60 -13.97 -4.02
C LEU A 126 8.66 -15.51 -4.02
N GLY A 127 7.66 -16.20 -4.55
CA GLY A 127 7.56 -17.67 -4.51
C GLY A 127 7.21 -18.26 -3.14
N PHE A 128 6.73 -17.42 -2.20
CA PHE A 128 6.38 -17.80 -0.83
C PHE A 128 4.89 -17.64 -0.53
N PHE A 129 4.04 -17.84 -1.52
CA PHE A 129 2.60 -17.73 -1.29
C PHE A 129 2.10 -18.78 -0.30
N SER A 130 1.52 -18.32 0.81
CA SER A 130 0.75 -19.15 1.72
C SER A 130 -0.61 -18.49 1.98
N PRO A 131 -1.70 -19.28 2.12
CA PRO A 131 -3.03 -18.73 2.43
C PRO A 131 -3.05 -17.93 3.74
N LEU A 132 -2.33 -18.40 4.76
CA LEU A 132 -2.25 -17.73 6.06
C LEU A 132 -1.44 -16.42 5.96
N GLY A 133 -0.27 -16.43 5.32
CA GLY A 133 0.53 -15.23 5.09
C GLY A 133 -0.24 -14.18 4.29
N PHE A 134 -0.97 -14.59 3.25
CA PHE A 134 -1.86 -13.72 2.48
C PHE A 134 -2.93 -13.06 3.34
N ILE A 135 -3.63 -13.85 4.19
CA ILE A 135 -4.67 -13.34 5.09
C ILE A 135 -4.09 -12.35 6.10
N LEU A 136 -2.97 -12.71 6.75
CA LEU A 136 -2.32 -11.87 7.75
C LEU A 136 -1.88 -10.52 7.16
N MET A 137 -1.23 -10.53 5.99
CA MET A 137 -0.80 -9.31 5.32
C MET A 137 -1.99 -8.44 4.88
N THR A 138 -3.04 -9.06 4.36
CA THR A 138 -4.25 -8.34 3.93
C THR A 138 -4.95 -7.68 5.12
N ILE A 139 -5.13 -8.41 6.22
CA ILE A 139 -5.74 -7.87 7.45
C ILE A 139 -4.90 -6.71 7.99
N ALA A 140 -3.58 -6.88 8.07
CA ALA A 140 -2.68 -5.84 8.56
C ALA A 140 -2.82 -4.52 7.79
N LYS A 141 -2.90 -4.59 6.45
CA LYS A 141 -3.09 -3.41 5.60
C LYS A 141 -4.50 -2.83 5.74
N MET A 142 -5.52 -3.66 5.89
CA MET A 142 -6.91 -3.22 6.07
C MET A 142 -7.16 -2.50 7.39
N VAL A 143 -6.40 -2.77 8.44
CA VAL A 143 -6.53 -2.09 9.75
C VAL A 143 -6.45 -0.57 9.58
N ALA A 144 -5.54 -0.07 8.77
CA ALA A 144 -5.41 1.36 8.49
C ALA A 144 -6.68 1.94 7.87
N ALA A 145 -7.23 1.27 6.84
CA ALA A 145 -8.46 1.71 6.16
C ALA A 145 -9.66 1.72 7.11
N LEU A 146 -9.78 0.72 7.97
CA LEU A 146 -10.85 0.64 8.98
C LEU A 146 -10.75 1.76 10.02
N ILE A 147 -9.54 2.07 10.50
CA ILE A 147 -9.30 3.17 11.46
C ILE A 147 -9.72 4.51 10.84
N ILE A 148 -9.31 4.78 9.61
CA ILE A 148 -9.65 6.03 8.93
C ILE A 148 -11.13 6.10 8.60
N TRP A 149 -11.74 5.02 8.12
CA TRP A 149 -13.17 4.96 7.87
C TRP A 149 -13.99 5.28 9.14
N TRP A 150 -13.57 4.71 10.28
CA TRP A 150 -14.21 4.98 11.56
C TRP A 150 -14.03 6.43 12.02
N ARG A 151 -12.82 7.01 11.81
CA ARG A 151 -12.52 8.41 12.15
C ARG A 151 -13.27 9.44 11.29
N LEU A 152 -13.59 9.08 10.05
CA LEU A 152 -14.34 9.95 9.12
C LEU A 152 -15.86 9.75 9.22
N ARG A 153 -16.32 8.86 10.11
CA ARG A 153 -17.73 8.59 10.33
C ARG A 153 -18.38 9.70 11.16
#